data_f006e7eea6be4202cc71cbcc6c8d4886
#
_entry.id   f006e7eea6be4202cc71cbcc6c8d4886
#
_cell.length_a   1.000
_cell.length_b   1.000
_cell.length_c   1.000
_cell.angle_alpha   90.00
_cell.angle_beta   90.00
_cell.angle_gamma   90.00
#
_symmetry.space_group_name_H-M   'P 1'
#
loop_
_entity.id
_entity.type
_entity.pdbx_description
1 polymer ?
#
loop_
_entity_poly.entity_id
_entity_poly.type
_entity_poly.pdbx_seq_one_letter_code
_entity_poly.pdbx_strand_id
1 'polypeptide(L)'
;MGNWEKQGSAWQYRESGVLSTGWTLIDGKWYLFDAAGNMKLGWQKEKARWYYLKQEADRKPTEAKNDYGYTLTGWQQLDGKWYYFGSDGSMQLGWQKIKERWYYLKQESDRKAGEAKNAYGFMLTGWQQLNGKWFFFHEDGSMAVYEWIKDKGKWYFLRSNGEMARNQMRSYKGKSYYFKADGSMAVSESVSWNGERYRADKDGVCLEERPAPGGHNVSRLHPRLKRLQKKLIAQCAARGLPIRITQEVRTAEEQDALYALGRTAGGSIVTNARGSSYSSHHQWGTAFDFCRDDGKPPYENGDRFFEKVGAMGKALGLEWGGDWKSIVDMPHFQLPDWGSGTAKLKELYVSPDRFEKTWET
;
A
#
# COMPACT_ATOMS: atom_id res chain seq x y z
N MET A 1 23.83 -31.82 35.36
CA MET A 1 22.65 -32.11 34.52
C MET A 1 21.42 -31.65 35.29
N GLY A 2 20.51 -30.99 34.59
CA GLY A 2 19.26 -30.54 35.19
C GLY A 2 18.21 -31.65 35.22
N ASN A 3 17.33 -31.61 36.22
CA ASN A 3 16.32 -32.63 36.43
C ASN A 3 14.93 -31.99 36.52
N TRP A 4 13.95 -32.58 35.83
CA TRP A 4 12.55 -32.28 35.95
C TRP A 4 11.91 -33.06 37.13
N GLU A 5 11.22 -32.37 37.97
CA GLU A 5 10.53 -32.96 39.14
C GLU A 5 9.07 -32.55 39.12
N LYS A 6 8.13 -33.46 39.48
CA LYS A 6 6.72 -33.17 39.58
C LYS A 6 6.36 -32.98 41.05
N GLN A 7 5.89 -31.78 41.37
CA GLN A 7 5.38 -31.42 42.73
C GLN A 7 3.88 -31.22 42.66
N GLY A 8 3.10 -32.23 43.11
CA GLY A 8 1.65 -32.23 42.95
C GLY A 8 1.24 -32.20 41.48
N SER A 9 0.55 -31.14 41.03
CA SER A 9 0.16 -30.92 39.64
C SER A 9 1.17 -30.11 38.83
N ALA A 10 2.17 -29.49 39.47
CA ALA A 10 3.13 -28.61 38.86
C ALA A 10 4.46 -29.30 38.52
N TRP A 11 5.09 -28.90 37.45
CA TRP A 11 6.47 -29.28 37.10
C TRP A 11 7.44 -28.22 37.60
N GLN A 12 8.58 -28.67 38.14
CA GLN A 12 9.71 -27.84 38.54
C GLN A 12 10.98 -28.34 37.83
N TYR A 13 11.95 -27.47 37.68
CA TYR A 13 13.27 -27.83 37.11
C TYR A 13 14.38 -27.39 38.04
N ARG A 14 15.31 -28.28 38.32
CA ARG A 14 16.50 -27.99 39.10
C ARG A 14 17.75 -28.22 38.24
N GLU A 15 18.61 -27.23 38.29
CA GLU A 15 19.94 -27.34 37.66
C GLU A 15 21.01 -27.29 38.76
N SER A 16 21.85 -28.31 38.87
CA SER A 16 22.87 -28.44 39.92
C SER A 16 22.27 -28.22 41.34
N GLY A 17 21.04 -28.74 41.59
CA GLY A 17 20.35 -28.62 42.84
C GLY A 17 19.61 -27.31 43.08
N VAL A 18 19.78 -26.29 42.25
CA VAL A 18 19.13 -24.98 42.35
C VAL A 18 17.79 -25.01 41.60
N LEU A 19 16.74 -24.56 42.23
CA LEU A 19 15.40 -24.47 41.68
C LEU A 19 15.30 -23.34 40.69
N SER A 20 14.83 -23.62 39.46
CA SER A 20 14.63 -22.60 38.45
C SER A 20 13.45 -21.70 38.74
N THR A 21 13.62 -20.39 38.56
CA THR A 21 12.57 -19.37 38.71
C THR A 21 12.70 -18.38 37.55
N GLY A 22 11.61 -17.73 37.13
CA GLY A 22 11.62 -16.84 35.98
C GLY A 22 11.89 -17.56 34.65
N TRP A 23 12.41 -16.83 33.67
CA TRP A 23 12.76 -17.37 32.38
C TRP A 23 14.01 -18.24 32.42
N THR A 24 13.90 -19.49 32.00
CA THR A 24 15.00 -20.47 32.01
C THR A 24 15.07 -21.17 30.65
N LEU A 25 16.28 -21.21 30.06
CA LEU A 25 16.54 -21.94 28.82
C LEU A 25 16.94 -23.38 29.14
N ILE A 26 16.16 -24.35 28.67
CA ILE A 26 16.39 -25.77 28.92
C ILE A 26 16.34 -26.50 27.55
N ASP A 27 17.41 -27.18 27.17
CA ASP A 27 17.51 -27.89 25.90
C ASP A 27 17.08 -27.08 24.67
N GLY A 28 17.48 -25.78 24.64
CA GLY A 28 17.17 -24.87 23.54
C GLY A 28 15.72 -24.32 23.52
N LYS A 29 14.91 -24.64 24.54
CA LYS A 29 13.54 -24.15 24.69
C LYS A 29 13.45 -23.25 25.91
N TRP A 30 12.71 -22.14 25.81
CA TRP A 30 12.46 -21.22 26.92
C TRP A 30 11.23 -21.62 27.71
N TYR A 31 11.40 -21.77 29.00
CA TYR A 31 10.37 -22.05 30.00
C TYR A 31 10.24 -20.86 30.96
N LEU A 32 9.07 -20.72 31.55
CA LEU A 32 8.83 -19.70 32.57
C LEU A 32 8.36 -20.39 33.85
N PHE A 33 9.01 -20.07 34.96
CA PHE A 33 8.68 -20.57 36.30
C PHE A 33 8.23 -19.41 37.17
N ASP A 34 7.31 -19.68 38.09
CA ASP A 34 6.91 -18.72 39.12
C ASP A 34 8.00 -18.63 40.23
N ALA A 35 7.75 -17.78 41.27
CA ALA A 35 8.69 -17.59 42.37
C ALA A 35 8.83 -18.86 43.27
N ALA A 36 7.86 -19.77 43.22
CA ALA A 36 7.92 -21.08 43.91
C ALA A 36 8.55 -22.16 43.01
N GLY A 37 9.02 -21.80 41.83
CA GLY A 37 9.64 -22.72 40.86
C GLY A 37 8.66 -23.55 40.05
N ASN A 38 7.37 -23.27 40.08
CA ASN A 38 6.38 -24.01 39.30
C ASN A 38 6.35 -23.54 37.87
N MET A 39 6.44 -24.46 36.89
CA MET A 39 6.35 -24.18 35.46
C MET A 39 4.99 -23.57 35.11
N LYS A 40 5.02 -22.41 34.48
CA LYS A 40 3.84 -21.71 33.95
C LYS A 40 3.41 -22.28 32.60
N LEU A 41 2.10 -22.27 32.35
CA LEU A 41 1.48 -22.75 31.12
C LEU A 41 0.48 -21.74 30.58
N GLY A 42 0.17 -21.85 29.27
CA GLY A 42 -0.81 -20.99 28.59
C GLY A 42 -0.35 -19.54 28.47
N TRP A 43 -1.31 -18.64 28.43
CA TRP A 43 -1.04 -17.22 28.25
C TRP A 43 -0.37 -16.60 29.48
N GLN A 44 0.77 -15.97 29.28
CA GLN A 44 1.54 -15.27 30.30
C GLN A 44 1.89 -13.85 29.84
N LYS A 45 1.75 -12.87 30.73
CA LYS A 45 2.15 -11.49 30.48
C LYS A 45 3.35 -11.14 31.35
N GLU A 46 4.49 -10.90 30.70
CA GLU A 46 5.75 -10.54 31.36
C GLU A 46 6.29 -9.22 30.75
N LYS A 47 6.57 -8.23 31.61
CA LYS A 47 7.08 -6.91 31.21
C LYS A 47 6.30 -6.31 30.01
N ALA A 48 4.98 -6.27 30.12
CA ALA A 48 4.03 -5.76 29.13
C ALA A 48 3.95 -6.55 27.80
N ARG A 49 4.64 -7.68 27.64
CA ARG A 49 4.56 -8.56 26.47
C ARG A 49 3.79 -9.83 26.81
N TRP A 50 3.05 -10.34 25.83
CA TRP A 50 2.37 -11.62 25.95
C TRP A 50 3.20 -12.73 25.34
N TYR A 51 3.16 -13.88 26.02
CA TYR A 51 3.78 -15.15 25.63
C TYR A 51 2.75 -16.26 25.76
N TYR A 52 2.93 -17.32 25.00
CA TYR A 52 2.14 -18.53 25.18
C TYR A 52 3.06 -19.71 25.44
N LEU A 53 2.96 -20.27 26.64
CA LEU A 53 3.66 -21.48 27.04
C LEU A 53 2.78 -22.66 26.66
N LYS A 54 3.30 -23.52 25.78
CA LYS A 54 2.58 -24.67 25.24
C LYS A 54 1.97 -25.51 26.35
N GLN A 55 0.65 -25.73 26.31
CA GLN A 55 -0.03 -26.59 27.27
C GLN A 55 0.02 -28.05 26.84
N GLU A 56 -0.25 -28.98 27.77
CA GLU A 56 -0.32 -30.39 27.43
C GLU A 56 -1.41 -30.68 26.38
N ALA A 57 -2.53 -29.97 26.46
CA ALA A 57 -3.63 -30.08 25.52
C ALA A 57 -3.27 -29.60 24.09
N ASP A 58 -2.25 -28.75 23.93
CA ASP A 58 -1.80 -28.24 22.62
C ASP A 58 -0.87 -29.24 21.90
N ARG A 59 -0.49 -30.34 22.55
CA ARG A 59 0.36 -31.37 21.95
C ARG A 59 -0.34 -32.05 20.78
N LYS A 60 0.40 -32.24 19.71
CA LYS A 60 -0.03 -33.10 18.61
C LYS A 60 0.11 -34.59 19.00
N PRO A 61 -0.72 -35.48 18.46
CA PRO A 61 -0.63 -36.92 18.76
C PRO A 61 0.74 -37.55 18.52
N THR A 62 1.52 -36.98 17.60
CA THR A 62 2.86 -37.43 17.21
C THR A 62 3.98 -36.92 18.12
N GLU A 63 3.70 -35.96 19.00
CA GLU A 63 4.69 -35.34 19.88
C GLU A 63 4.86 -36.16 21.17
N ALA A 64 6.04 -36.06 21.78
CA ALA A 64 6.33 -36.76 23.04
C ALA A 64 5.39 -36.30 24.17
N LYS A 65 5.08 -37.20 25.12
CA LYS A 65 4.15 -36.90 26.26
C LYS A 65 4.55 -35.66 27.09
N ASN A 66 5.85 -35.33 27.10
CA ASN A 66 6.41 -34.20 27.86
C ASN A 66 6.77 -32.98 26.97
N ASP A 67 6.30 -32.96 25.71
CA ASP A 67 6.62 -31.86 24.77
C ASP A 67 5.68 -30.68 24.96
N TYR A 68 5.74 -30.04 26.13
CA TYR A 68 4.98 -28.82 26.48
C TYR A 68 5.70 -27.99 27.56
N GLY A 69 5.17 -26.85 27.92
CA GLY A 69 5.69 -25.94 28.95
C GLY A 69 6.61 -24.85 28.43
N TYR A 70 7.10 -24.96 27.21
CA TYR A 70 7.98 -23.97 26.61
C TYR A 70 7.22 -22.93 25.80
N THR A 71 7.83 -21.75 25.61
CA THR A 71 7.22 -20.68 24.81
C THR A 71 7.17 -21.03 23.33
N LEU A 72 6.04 -20.74 22.70
CA LEU A 72 5.86 -20.93 21.27
C LEU A 72 6.44 -19.77 20.46
N THR A 73 6.88 -20.04 19.23
CA THR A 73 7.37 -19.05 18.27
C THR A 73 6.72 -19.26 16.90
N GLY A 74 6.79 -18.24 16.04
CA GLY A 74 6.18 -18.29 14.72
C GLY A 74 4.65 -18.31 14.75
N TRP A 75 4.05 -18.82 13.67
CA TRP A 75 2.60 -18.93 13.56
C TRP A 75 2.03 -20.05 14.45
N GLN A 76 1.05 -19.72 15.24
CA GLN A 76 0.34 -20.66 16.14
C GLN A 76 -1.16 -20.44 16.03
N GLN A 77 -1.92 -21.54 15.95
CA GLN A 77 -3.38 -21.49 16.04
C GLN A 77 -3.80 -21.88 17.45
N LEU A 78 -4.39 -20.94 18.18
CA LEU A 78 -4.83 -21.12 19.56
C LEU A 78 -6.31 -20.74 19.62
N ASP A 79 -7.15 -21.61 20.13
CA ASP A 79 -8.60 -21.42 20.23
C ASP A 79 -9.24 -20.96 18.90
N GLY A 80 -8.82 -21.58 17.80
CA GLY A 80 -9.31 -21.29 16.45
C GLY A 80 -8.80 -19.98 15.82
N LYS A 81 -7.97 -19.21 16.52
CA LYS A 81 -7.39 -17.94 16.03
C LYS A 81 -5.90 -18.10 15.78
N TRP A 82 -5.40 -17.43 14.73
CA TRP A 82 -3.98 -17.41 14.41
C TRP A 82 -3.28 -16.26 15.11
N TYR A 83 -2.17 -16.56 15.77
CA TYR A 83 -1.25 -15.63 16.42
C TYR A 83 0.14 -15.80 15.83
N TYR A 84 0.94 -14.75 15.89
CA TYR A 84 2.33 -14.81 15.51
C TYR A 84 3.23 -14.40 16.68
N PHE A 85 4.17 -15.26 17.02
CA PHE A 85 5.16 -15.02 18.08
C PHE A 85 6.54 -14.80 17.45
N GLY A 86 7.27 -13.79 17.90
CA GLY A 86 8.63 -13.51 17.48
C GLY A 86 9.59 -14.63 17.85
N SER A 87 10.83 -14.52 17.42
CA SER A 87 11.89 -15.47 17.79
C SER A 87 12.20 -15.47 19.30
N ASP A 88 11.87 -14.37 20.00
CA ASP A 88 11.93 -14.26 21.46
C ASP A 88 10.69 -14.81 22.17
N GLY A 89 9.74 -15.39 21.44
CA GLY A 89 8.48 -15.92 21.95
C GLY A 89 7.42 -14.88 22.27
N SER A 90 7.68 -13.59 22.10
CA SER A 90 6.69 -12.54 22.36
C SER A 90 5.63 -12.47 21.25
N MET A 91 4.35 -12.35 21.66
CA MET A 91 3.23 -12.17 20.73
C MET A 91 3.39 -10.85 19.96
N GLN A 92 3.34 -10.93 18.64
CA GLN A 92 3.46 -9.78 17.78
C GLN A 92 2.09 -9.11 17.56
N LEU A 93 2.11 -7.79 17.35
CA LEU A 93 0.91 -6.96 17.19
C LEU A 93 1.10 -6.00 16.00
N GLY A 94 -0.02 -5.54 15.44
CA GLY A 94 -0.01 -4.58 14.34
C GLY A 94 0.51 -5.18 13.03
N TRP A 95 1.11 -4.34 12.22
CA TRP A 95 1.65 -4.72 10.92
C TRP A 95 2.89 -5.60 11.06
N GLN A 96 2.85 -6.77 10.41
CA GLN A 96 3.98 -7.70 10.36
C GLN A 96 4.26 -8.09 8.91
N LYS A 97 5.53 -8.00 8.49
CA LYS A 97 6.00 -8.52 7.22
C LYS A 97 6.69 -9.85 7.44
N ILE A 98 6.05 -10.94 7.00
CA ILE A 98 6.53 -12.31 7.23
C ILE A 98 6.65 -12.99 5.86
N LYS A 99 7.84 -13.48 5.49
CA LYS A 99 8.12 -14.10 4.19
C LYS A 99 7.57 -13.27 3.01
N GLU A 100 7.94 -11.99 2.97
CA GLU A 100 7.56 -11.01 1.95
C GLU A 100 6.05 -10.66 1.86
N ARG A 101 5.19 -11.22 2.71
CA ARG A 101 3.76 -10.90 2.79
C ARG A 101 3.45 -10.06 4.02
N TRP A 102 2.52 -9.12 3.89
CA TRP A 102 2.03 -8.33 5.00
C TRP A 102 0.83 -8.99 5.66
N TYR A 103 0.82 -8.93 7.00
CA TYR A 103 -0.24 -9.40 7.89
C TYR A 103 -0.56 -8.31 8.89
N TYR A 104 -1.75 -8.38 9.47
CA TYR A 104 -2.10 -7.50 10.57
C TYR A 104 -2.62 -8.32 11.75
N LEU A 105 -1.89 -8.24 12.87
CA LEU A 105 -2.25 -8.83 14.15
C LEU A 105 -2.99 -7.75 14.94
N LYS A 106 -4.25 -8.02 15.29
CA LYS A 106 -5.14 -7.06 15.94
C LYS A 106 -4.50 -6.48 17.20
N GLN A 107 -4.40 -5.15 17.27
CA GLN A 107 -3.87 -4.46 18.44
C GLN A 107 -4.96 -4.27 19.51
N GLU A 108 -4.55 -3.99 20.75
CA GLU A 108 -5.49 -3.68 21.82
C GLU A 108 -6.34 -2.44 21.51
N SER A 109 -5.74 -1.44 20.88
CA SER A 109 -6.42 -0.23 20.40
C SER A 109 -7.47 -0.45 19.31
N ASP A 110 -7.40 -1.58 18.57
CA ASP A 110 -8.37 -1.93 17.53
C ASP A 110 -9.63 -2.62 18.07
N ARG A 111 -9.68 -2.86 19.38
CA ARG A 111 -10.87 -3.45 20.00
C ARG A 111 -12.07 -2.52 19.91
N LYS A 112 -13.20 -3.11 19.54
CA LYS A 112 -14.48 -2.39 19.50
C LYS A 112 -15.12 -2.36 20.89
N ALA A 113 -15.99 -1.38 21.11
CA ALA A 113 -16.80 -1.34 22.31
C ALA A 113 -17.59 -2.65 22.47
N GLY A 114 -17.56 -3.23 23.68
CA GLY A 114 -18.21 -4.51 23.98
C GLY A 114 -17.37 -5.77 23.71
N GLU A 115 -16.23 -5.67 23.03
CA GLU A 115 -15.32 -6.81 22.88
C GLU A 115 -14.59 -7.13 24.20
N ALA A 116 -14.31 -8.41 24.42
CA ALA A 116 -13.56 -8.87 25.60
C ALA A 116 -12.19 -8.17 25.70
N LYS A 117 -11.71 -7.94 26.93
CA LYS A 117 -10.42 -7.26 27.18
C LYS A 117 -9.21 -7.91 26.51
N ASN A 118 -9.26 -9.21 26.24
CA ASN A 118 -8.22 -10.00 25.57
C ASN A 118 -8.53 -10.28 24.09
N ALA A 119 -9.49 -9.58 23.48
CA ALA A 119 -9.86 -9.77 22.07
C ALA A 119 -8.89 -9.05 21.13
N TYR A 120 -7.58 -9.35 21.24
CA TYR A 120 -6.52 -8.84 20.35
C TYR A 120 -5.36 -9.84 20.23
N GLY A 121 -4.36 -9.54 19.43
CA GLY A 121 -3.19 -10.38 19.16
C GLY A 121 -3.36 -11.34 17.98
N PHE A 122 -4.59 -11.65 17.59
CA PHE A 122 -4.85 -12.58 16.49
C PHE A 122 -4.84 -11.91 15.12
N MET A 123 -4.51 -12.71 14.12
CA MET A 123 -4.48 -12.35 12.71
C MET A 123 -5.87 -11.96 12.21
N LEU A 124 -5.94 -10.83 11.51
CA LEU A 124 -7.17 -10.38 10.86
C LEU A 124 -7.27 -10.90 9.42
N THR A 125 -8.50 -11.16 8.99
CA THR A 125 -8.86 -11.56 7.63
C THR A 125 -10.02 -10.73 7.10
N GLY A 126 -10.28 -10.78 5.81
CA GLY A 126 -11.36 -10.02 5.16
C GLY A 126 -11.10 -8.51 5.17
N TRP A 127 -12.18 -7.74 5.03
CA TRP A 127 -12.12 -6.28 5.03
C TRP A 127 -11.85 -5.72 6.43
N GLN A 128 -10.82 -4.88 6.52
CA GLN A 128 -10.44 -4.20 7.75
C GLN A 128 -10.24 -2.70 7.52
N GLN A 129 -10.79 -1.89 8.40
CA GLN A 129 -10.52 -0.45 8.42
C GLN A 129 -9.49 -0.15 9.50
N LEU A 130 -8.28 0.23 9.07
CA LEU A 130 -7.16 0.54 9.94
C LEU A 130 -6.74 2.01 9.70
N ASN A 131 -6.76 2.81 10.74
CA ASN A 131 -6.44 4.25 10.67
C ASN A 131 -7.23 4.98 9.55
N GLY A 132 -8.53 4.69 9.43
CA GLY A 132 -9.41 5.31 8.43
C GLY A 132 -9.26 4.79 6.98
N LYS A 133 -8.31 3.89 6.73
CA LYS A 133 -8.06 3.28 5.42
C LYS A 133 -8.55 1.84 5.38
N TRP A 134 -9.08 1.41 4.24
CA TRP A 134 -9.55 0.05 4.05
C TRP A 134 -8.48 -0.83 3.42
N PHE A 135 -8.34 -2.04 3.99
CA PHE A 135 -7.47 -3.12 3.53
C PHE A 135 -8.27 -4.40 3.40
N PHE A 136 -7.81 -5.31 2.57
CA PHE A 136 -8.35 -6.65 2.50
C PHE A 136 -7.25 -7.68 2.81
N PHE A 137 -7.57 -8.63 3.68
CA PHE A 137 -6.68 -9.74 4.02
C PHE A 137 -7.34 -11.04 3.57
N HIS A 138 -6.59 -11.88 2.86
CA HIS A 138 -7.04 -13.20 2.44
C HIS A 138 -7.34 -14.12 3.63
N GLU A 139 -7.87 -15.30 3.37
CA GLU A 139 -8.14 -16.29 4.44
C GLU A 139 -6.86 -16.75 5.14
N ASP A 140 -5.71 -16.76 4.44
CA ASP A 140 -4.39 -17.01 5.01
C ASP A 140 -3.81 -15.81 5.78
N GLY A 141 -4.56 -14.71 5.90
CA GLY A 141 -4.20 -13.47 6.56
C GLY A 141 -3.26 -12.56 5.76
N SER A 142 -2.82 -12.95 4.58
CA SER A 142 -1.96 -12.10 3.75
C SER A 142 -2.74 -10.92 3.18
N MET A 143 -2.13 -9.72 3.22
CA MET A 143 -2.73 -8.50 2.69
C MET A 143 -2.78 -8.53 1.16
N ALA A 144 -3.94 -8.25 0.58
CA ALA A 144 -4.10 -8.05 -0.85
C ALA A 144 -3.39 -6.76 -1.29
N VAL A 145 -2.56 -6.86 -2.34
CA VAL A 145 -1.82 -5.74 -2.91
C VAL A 145 -1.91 -5.77 -4.43
N TYR A 146 -2.23 -4.63 -5.05
CA TYR A 146 -2.39 -4.48 -6.50
C TYR A 146 -3.34 -5.54 -7.09
N GLU A 147 -4.47 -5.72 -6.43
CA GLU A 147 -5.38 -6.85 -6.66
C GLU A 147 -6.84 -6.42 -6.70
N TRP A 148 -7.63 -7.11 -7.49
CA TRP A 148 -9.08 -6.97 -7.57
C TRP A 148 -9.77 -7.91 -6.59
N ILE A 149 -10.65 -7.36 -5.76
CA ILE A 149 -11.47 -8.14 -4.82
C ILE A 149 -12.93 -8.02 -5.22
N LYS A 150 -13.61 -9.16 -5.36
CA LYS A 150 -15.06 -9.19 -5.54
C LYS A 150 -15.72 -9.54 -4.20
N ASP A 151 -16.52 -8.63 -3.69
CA ASP A 151 -17.29 -8.84 -2.46
C ASP A 151 -18.73 -8.39 -2.65
N LYS A 152 -19.68 -9.24 -2.25
CA LYS A 152 -21.14 -8.98 -2.36
C LYS A 152 -21.57 -8.45 -3.73
N GLY A 153 -21.02 -9.02 -4.80
CA GLY A 153 -21.33 -8.65 -6.18
C GLY A 153 -20.65 -7.38 -6.69
N LYS A 154 -19.91 -6.65 -5.85
CA LYS A 154 -19.18 -5.44 -6.22
C LYS A 154 -17.69 -5.72 -6.36
N TRP A 155 -17.01 -4.96 -7.23
CA TRP A 155 -15.56 -5.02 -7.40
C TRP A 155 -14.88 -3.88 -6.68
N TYR A 156 -13.75 -4.19 -6.05
CA TYR A 156 -12.86 -3.27 -5.35
C TYR A 156 -11.44 -3.49 -5.83
N PHE A 157 -10.58 -2.48 -5.70
CA PHE A 157 -9.18 -2.60 -6.07
C PHE A 157 -8.26 -2.17 -4.92
N LEU A 158 -7.34 -3.04 -4.54
CA LEU A 158 -6.30 -2.75 -3.56
C LEU A 158 -5.06 -2.22 -4.30
N ARG A 159 -4.57 -1.06 -3.88
CA ARG A 159 -3.39 -0.41 -4.47
C ARG A 159 -2.11 -1.16 -4.12
N SER A 160 -0.98 -0.76 -4.70
CA SER A 160 0.34 -1.35 -4.41
C SER A 160 0.76 -1.24 -2.93
N ASN A 161 0.21 -0.27 -2.19
CA ASN A 161 0.39 -0.14 -0.75
C ASN A 161 -0.67 -0.88 0.08
N GLY A 162 -1.52 -1.68 -0.55
CA GLY A 162 -2.60 -2.45 0.08
C GLY A 162 -3.87 -1.66 0.41
N GLU A 163 -3.88 -0.33 0.27
CA GLU A 163 -5.07 0.47 0.55
C GLU A 163 -6.12 0.34 -0.57
N MET A 164 -7.39 0.24 -0.20
CA MET A 164 -8.51 0.23 -1.15
C MET A 164 -8.59 1.56 -1.93
N ALA A 165 -8.69 1.46 -3.25
CA ALA A 165 -8.96 2.61 -4.10
C ALA A 165 -10.37 3.15 -3.83
N ARG A 166 -10.50 4.49 -3.69
CA ARG A 166 -11.79 5.17 -3.49
C ARG A 166 -11.72 6.62 -3.97
N ASN A 167 -12.83 7.14 -4.47
CA ASN A 167 -12.93 8.49 -5.04
C ASN A 167 -11.83 8.78 -6.07
N GLN A 168 -11.54 7.82 -6.95
CA GLN A 168 -10.45 8.00 -7.91
C GLN A 168 -10.62 7.15 -9.17
N MET A 169 -10.07 7.66 -10.26
CA MET A 169 -9.82 6.88 -11.47
C MET A 169 -8.52 6.10 -11.33
N ARG A 170 -8.49 4.85 -11.79
CA ARG A 170 -7.29 4.00 -11.87
C ARG A 170 -7.19 3.32 -13.21
N SER A 171 -5.97 3.29 -13.74
CA SER A 171 -5.67 2.49 -14.90
C SER A 171 -5.16 1.11 -14.47
N TYR A 172 -5.69 0.07 -15.10
CA TYR A 172 -5.26 -1.30 -14.91
C TYR A 172 -5.27 -2.03 -16.26
N LYS A 173 -4.14 -2.59 -16.68
CA LYS A 173 -3.96 -3.26 -17.98
C LYS A 173 -4.51 -2.43 -19.17
N GLY A 174 -4.14 -1.14 -19.21
CA GLY A 174 -4.52 -0.21 -20.29
C GLY A 174 -5.99 0.26 -20.28
N LYS A 175 -6.80 -0.15 -19.29
CA LYS A 175 -8.20 0.27 -19.13
C LYS A 175 -8.34 1.13 -17.88
N SER A 176 -9.22 2.14 -17.92
CA SER A 176 -9.50 3.01 -16.79
C SER A 176 -10.75 2.56 -16.05
N TYR A 177 -10.72 2.61 -14.72
CA TYR A 177 -11.82 2.24 -13.83
C TYR A 177 -11.99 3.31 -12.77
N TYR A 178 -13.23 3.66 -12.45
CA TYR A 178 -13.53 4.60 -11.37
C TYR A 178 -14.00 3.87 -10.12
N PHE A 179 -13.41 4.22 -8.98
CA PHE A 179 -13.78 3.70 -7.67
C PHE A 179 -14.51 4.78 -6.89
N LYS A 180 -15.74 4.48 -6.47
CA LYS A 180 -16.64 5.39 -5.76
C LYS A 180 -16.18 5.68 -4.32
N ALA A 181 -16.92 6.52 -3.60
CA ALA A 181 -16.61 6.87 -2.20
C ALA A 181 -16.60 5.65 -1.26
N ASP A 182 -17.45 4.65 -1.53
CA ASP A 182 -17.50 3.37 -0.80
C ASP A 182 -16.41 2.38 -1.25
N GLY A 183 -15.58 2.75 -2.26
CA GLY A 183 -14.53 1.93 -2.84
C GLY A 183 -15.02 0.98 -3.94
N SER A 184 -16.33 0.86 -4.15
CA SER A 184 -16.83 -0.01 -5.22
C SER A 184 -16.54 0.57 -6.60
N MET A 185 -16.19 -0.28 -7.55
CA MET A 185 -16.03 0.08 -8.96
C MET A 185 -17.36 0.56 -9.54
N ALA A 186 -17.35 1.65 -10.29
CA ALA A 186 -18.49 2.09 -11.08
C ALA A 186 -18.77 1.10 -12.22
N VAL A 187 -20.04 0.77 -12.45
CA VAL A 187 -20.49 -0.17 -13.48
C VAL A 187 -21.78 0.35 -14.10
N SER A 188 -21.85 0.41 -15.42
CA SER A 188 -23.05 0.85 -16.17
C SER A 188 -23.60 2.22 -15.71
N GLU A 189 -22.74 3.11 -15.26
CA GLU A 189 -23.09 4.45 -14.74
C GLU A 189 -22.13 5.52 -15.27
N SER A 190 -22.59 6.76 -15.27
CA SER A 190 -21.74 7.92 -15.59
C SER A 190 -21.11 8.45 -14.30
N VAL A 191 -19.81 8.77 -14.36
CA VAL A 191 -19.03 9.30 -13.24
C VAL A 191 -18.31 10.57 -13.66
N SER A 192 -18.09 11.49 -12.72
CA SER A 192 -17.26 12.69 -12.94
C SER A 192 -15.94 12.53 -12.21
N TRP A 193 -14.85 12.79 -12.91
CA TRP A 193 -13.49 12.74 -12.36
C TRP A 193 -12.65 13.85 -12.96
N ASN A 194 -12.04 14.69 -12.12
CA ASN A 194 -11.23 15.84 -12.52
C ASN A 194 -11.93 16.78 -13.53
N GLY A 195 -13.23 17.01 -13.32
CA GLY A 195 -14.03 17.87 -14.19
C GLY A 195 -14.53 17.22 -15.49
N GLU A 196 -14.04 16.01 -15.81
CA GLU A 196 -14.44 15.26 -16.99
C GLU A 196 -15.55 14.24 -16.66
N ARG A 197 -16.39 13.93 -17.64
CA ARG A 197 -17.42 12.88 -17.53
C ARG A 197 -16.92 11.61 -18.20
N TYR A 198 -17.14 10.50 -17.51
CA TYR A 198 -16.84 9.16 -18.00
C TYR A 198 -18.06 8.28 -17.88
N ARG A 199 -18.24 7.39 -18.83
CA ARG A 199 -19.24 6.33 -18.74
C ARG A 199 -18.52 5.02 -18.47
N ALA A 200 -18.80 4.42 -17.32
CA ALA A 200 -18.40 3.06 -17.01
C ALA A 200 -19.33 2.11 -17.76
N ASP A 201 -18.78 1.17 -18.52
CA ASP A 201 -19.53 0.12 -19.19
C ASP A 201 -19.97 -0.99 -18.20
N LYS A 202 -20.57 -2.07 -18.73
CA LYS A 202 -21.00 -3.23 -17.92
C LYS A 202 -19.84 -3.95 -17.22
N ASP A 203 -18.62 -3.79 -17.69
CA ASP A 203 -17.40 -4.37 -17.15
C ASP A 203 -16.60 -3.35 -16.28
N GLY A 204 -17.16 -2.14 -16.09
CA GLY A 204 -16.58 -1.05 -15.30
C GLY A 204 -15.52 -0.25 -16.04
N VAL A 205 -15.25 -0.53 -17.32
CA VAL A 205 -14.28 0.24 -18.10
C VAL A 205 -14.86 1.62 -18.36
N CYS A 206 -14.15 2.64 -17.85
CA CYS A 206 -14.53 4.04 -18.02
C CYS A 206 -14.00 4.57 -19.36
N LEU A 207 -14.92 4.98 -20.22
CA LEU A 207 -14.65 5.73 -21.43
C LEU A 207 -15.09 7.18 -21.21
N GLU A 208 -14.27 8.12 -21.67
CA GLU A 208 -14.63 9.54 -21.64
C GLU A 208 -15.94 9.77 -22.42
N GLU A 209 -16.97 10.29 -21.76
CA GLU A 209 -18.19 10.72 -22.44
C GLU A 209 -17.85 11.97 -23.26
N ARG A 210 -17.77 11.83 -24.59
CA ARG A 210 -17.71 13.00 -25.47
C ARG A 210 -19.01 13.76 -25.32
N PRO A 211 -19.00 15.06 -24.97
CA PRO A 211 -20.21 15.86 -25.01
C PRO A 211 -20.78 15.85 -26.43
N ALA A 212 -22.11 15.89 -26.52
CA ALA A 212 -22.77 16.21 -27.79
C ALA A 212 -22.19 17.53 -28.35
N PRO A 213 -22.11 17.71 -29.67
CA PRO A 213 -21.56 18.93 -30.25
C PRO A 213 -22.22 20.17 -29.65
N GLY A 214 -21.49 20.96 -28.86
CA GLY A 214 -21.97 22.15 -28.17
C GLY A 214 -21.70 22.24 -26.66
N GLY A 215 -21.18 21.18 -25.99
CA GLY A 215 -20.80 21.19 -24.59
C GLY A 215 -19.28 21.41 -24.39
N HIS A 216 -18.91 22.39 -23.59
CA HIS A 216 -17.51 22.66 -23.24
C HIS A 216 -16.95 21.54 -22.35
N ASN A 217 -16.06 20.74 -22.90
CA ASN A 217 -15.31 19.72 -22.17
C ASN A 217 -13.98 20.33 -21.74
N VAL A 218 -13.89 20.83 -20.52
CA VAL A 218 -12.67 21.46 -20.01
C VAL A 218 -11.74 20.34 -19.53
N SER A 219 -10.84 19.89 -20.42
CA SER A 219 -9.71 19.06 -20.03
C SER A 219 -8.74 19.92 -19.23
N ARG A 220 -8.47 19.57 -17.98
CA ARG A 220 -7.51 20.29 -17.12
C ARG A 220 -6.06 20.21 -17.61
N LEU A 221 -5.79 19.38 -18.61
CA LEU A 221 -4.50 19.35 -19.30
C LEU A 221 -4.44 20.40 -20.39
N HIS A 222 -3.39 21.22 -20.41
CA HIS A 222 -3.21 22.28 -21.42
C HIS A 222 -3.46 21.74 -22.85
N PRO A 223 -4.27 22.39 -23.69
CA PRO A 223 -4.73 21.84 -24.98
C PRO A 223 -3.59 21.41 -25.89
N ARG A 224 -2.48 22.18 -25.94
CA ARG A 224 -1.28 21.82 -26.68
C ARG A 224 -0.64 20.55 -26.13
N LEU A 225 -0.52 20.41 -24.80
CA LEU A 225 0.07 19.23 -24.17
C LEU A 225 -0.77 17.98 -24.46
N LYS A 226 -2.09 18.09 -24.37
CA LYS A 226 -3.02 16.99 -24.69
C LYS A 226 -2.84 16.51 -26.14
N ARG A 227 -2.65 17.42 -27.10
CA ARG A 227 -2.38 17.05 -28.51
C ARG A 227 -1.02 16.34 -28.66
N LEU A 228 0.02 16.86 -27.98
CA LEU A 228 1.37 16.29 -28.06
C LEU A 228 1.43 14.91 -27.39
N GLN A 229 0.77 14.74 -26.25
CA GLN A 229 0.64 13.47 -25.55
C GLN A 229 -0.02 12.40 -26.46
N LYS A 230 -1.16 12.72 -27.10
CA LYS A 230 -1.83 11.81 -28.04
C LYS A 230 -0.93 11.42 -29.21
N LYS A 231 -0.18 12.38 -29.77
CA LYS A 231 0.79 12.10 -30.84
C LYS A 231 1.93 11.18 -30.35
N LEU A 232 2.46 11.43 -29.17
CA LEU A 232 3.53 10.63 -28.58
C LEU A 232 3.06 9.18 -28.37
N ILE A 233 1.89 8.98 -27.74
CA ILE A 233 1.31 7.63 -27.53
C ILE A 233 1.19 6.88 -28.85
N ALA A 234 0.63 7.51 -29.89
CA ALA A 234 0.46 6.89 -31.21
C ALA A 234 1.80 6.55 -31.85
N GLN A 235 2.79 7.45 -31.79
CA GLN A 235 4.12 7.22 -32.36
C GLN A 235 4.89 6.13 -31.61
N CYS A 236 4.77 6.07 -30.29
CA CYS A 236 5.39 5.03 -29.46
C CYS A 236 4.79 3.66 -29.79
N ALA A 237 3.47 3.55 -29.87
CA ALA A 237 2.79 2.32 -30.25
C ALA A 237 3.20 1.81 -31.64
N ALA A 238 3.28 2.73 -32.64
CA ALA A 238 3.71 2.40 -34.01
C ALA A 238 5.16 1.89 -34.09
N ARG A 239 6.00 2.17 -33.07
CA ARG A 239 7.41 1.74 -33.01
C ARG A 239 7.65 0.58 -32.04
N GLY A 240 6.58 -0.08 -31.55
CA GLY A 240 6.69 -1.18 -30.59
C GLY A 240 7.17 -0.75 -29.20
N LEU A 241 6.97 0.52 -28.85
CA LEU A 241 7.29 1.10 -27.54
C LEU A 241 6.00 1.63 -26.86
N PRO A 242 4.96 0.81 -26.67
CA PRO A 242 3.70 1.29 -26.11
C PRO A 242 3.92 1.88 -24.72
N ILE A 243 3.33 3.06 -24.50
CA ILE A 243 3.35 3.77 -23.22
C ILE A 243 1.94 3.94 -22.68
N ARG A 244 1.85 4.03 -21.35
CA ARG A 244 0.64 4.34 -20.61
C ARG A 244 0.88 5.57 -19.75
N ILE A 245 -0.06 6.51 -19.78
CA ILE A 245 0.00 7.70 -18.92
C ILE A 245 -0.36 7.29 -17.49
N THR A 246 0.49 7.70 -16.55
CA THR A 246 0.34 7.35 -15.13
C THR A 246 -0.11 8.54 -14.28
N GLN A 247 0.22 9.77 -14.72
CA GLN A 247 -0.18 11.00 -14.04
C GLN A 247 -0.34 12.12 -15.07
N GLU A 248 -1.38 12.93 -14.89
CA GLU A 248 -1.59 14.17 -15.64
C GLU A 248 -1.66 15.35 -14.67
N VAL A 249 -2.84 15.94 -14.51
CA VAL A 249 -3.05 17.03 -13.54
C VAL A 249 -3.07 16.48 -12.12
N ARG A 250 -2.50 17.24 -11.21
CA ARG A 250 -2.42 16.91 -9.77
C ARG A 250 -3.02 18.04 -8.94
N THR A 251 -3.92 17.71 -8.01
CA THR A 251 -4.45 18.67 -7.07
C THR A 251 -3.42 19.08 -6.00
N ALA A 252 -3.70 20.13 -5.23
CA ALA A 252 -2.84 20.52 -4.13
C ALA A 252 -2.74 19.40 -3.07
N GLU A 253 -3.87 18.76 -2.76
CA GLU A 253 -3.95 17.66 -1.78
C GLU A 253 -3.16 16.43 -2.25
N GLU A 254 -3.25 16.07 -3.54
CA GLU A 254 -2.48 14.97 -4.11
C GLU A 254 -0.97 15.27 -4.10
N GLN A 255 -0.59 16.52 -4.36
CA GLN A 255 0.80 16.97 -4.29
C GLN A 255 1.32 16.96 -2.85
N ASP A 256 0.52 17.39 -1.87
CA ASP A 256 0.89 17.34 -0.45
C ASP A 256 1.00 15.89 0.06
N ALA A 257 0.16 14.98 -0.42
CA ALA A 257 0.28 13.56 -0.11
C ALA A 257 1.61 12.98 -0.62
N LEU A 258 2.06 13.34 -1.82
CA LEU A 258 3.37 12.96 -2.35
C LEU A 258 4.53 13.62 -1.58
N TYR A 259 4.39 14.89 -1.20
CA TYR A 259 5.39 15.61 -0.40
C TYR A 259 5.58 14.98 0.98
N ALA A 260 4.53 14.41 1.57
CA ALA A 260 4.58 13.73 2.86
C ALA A 260 5.39 12.42 2.84
N LEU A 261 5.53 11.76 1.67
CA LEU A 261 6.30 10.52 1.54
C LEU A 261 7.78 10.73 1.89
N GLY A 262 8.29 9.86 2.76
CA GLY A 262 9.67 9.94 3.27
C GLY A 262 9.94 11.08 4.25
N ARG A 263 8.88 11.83 4.67
CA ARG A 263 8.96 12.93 5.65
C ARG A 263 8.03 12.68 6.84
N THR A 264 6.72 12.79 6.63
CA THR A 264 5.68 12.57 7.65
C THR A 264 4.86 11.31 7.38
N ALA A 265 5.01 10.72 6.21
CA ALA A 265 4.46 9.42 5.83
C ALA A 265 5.59 8.47 5.43
N GLY A 266 5.35 7.15 5.55
CA GLY A 266 6.30 6.11 5.12
C GLY A 266 6.61 6.18 3.63
N GLY A 267 7.78 5.66 3.20
CA GLY A 267 8.23 5.64 1.82
C GLY A 267 9.49 6.50 1.58
N SER A 268 9.84 6.68 0.31
CA SER A 268 10.95 7.54 -0.10
C SER A 268 10.44 8.92 -0.52
N ILE A 269 11.30 9.94 -0.43
CA ILE A 269 11.01 11.28 -0.96
C ILE A 269 10.89 11.19 -2.48
N VAL A 270 9.72 11.54 -3.01
CA VAL A 270 9.43 11.50 -4.46
C VAL A 270 9.21 12.90 -5.06
N THR A 271 9.06 13.93 -4.23
CA THR A 271 8.92 15.32 -4.67
C THR A 271 9.36 16.29 -3.58
N ASN A 272 9.89 17.44 -4.00
CA ASN A 272 10.18 18.58 -3.11
C ASN A 272 9.13 19.70 -3.18
N ALA A 273 8.14 19.58 -4.06
CA ALA A 273 7.07 20.56 -4.21
C ALA A 273 5.91 20.26 -3.26
N ARG A 274 5.51 21.25 -2.44
CA ARG A 274 4.26 21.22 -1.65
C ARG A 274 3.06 21.57 -2.53
N GLY A 275 1.89 21.04 -2.17
CA GLY A 275 0.65 21.32 -2.90
C GLY A 275 0.29 22.80 -2.95
N SER A 276 0.34 23.47 -1.80
CA SER A 276 0.04 24.91 -1.68
C SER A 276 1.03 25.82 -2.40
N SER A 277 2.21 25.30 -2.79
CA SER A 277 3.26 26.11 -3.43
C SER A 277 3.09 26.25 -4.94
N TYR A 278 2.22 25.46 -5.57
CA TYR A 278 2.07 25.35 -7.03
C TYR A 278 3.41 25.22 -7.77
N SER A 279 4.35 24.46 -7.18
CA SER A 279 5.73 24.33 -7.70
C SER A 279 5.93 23.12 -8.59
N SER A 280 4.85 22.39 -8.91
CA SER A 280 4.85 21.27 -9.84
C SER A 280 4.09 21.61 -11.12
N HIS A 281 4.66 21.34 -12.30
CA HIS A 281 4.00 21.51 -13.59
C HIS A 281 2.72 20.67 -13.73
N HIS A 282 2.59 19.56 -13.01
CA HIS A 282 1.35 18.78 -12.93
C HIS A 282 0.18 19.59 -12.36
N GLN A 283 0.44 20.48 -11.41
CA GLN A 283 -0.61 21.34 -10.85
C GLN A 283 -1.13 22.39 -11.85
N TRP A 284 -0.34 22.71 -12.85
CA TRP A 284 -0.67 23.67 -13.92
C TRP A 284 -1.22 23.00 -15.19
N GLY A 285 -1.37 21.69 -15.21
CA GLY A 285 -1.79 20.96 -16.40
C GLY A 285 -0.79 21.03 -17.55
N THR A 286 0.49 21.31 -17.27
CA THR A 286 1.56 21.47 -18.24
C THR A 286 2.56 20.32 -18.25
N ALA A 287 2.28 19.23 -17.48
CA ALA A 287 3.10 18.02 -17.42
C ALA A 287 2.25 16.75 -17.40
N PHE A 288 2.88 15.64 -17.79
CA PHE A 288 2.35 14.29 -17.56
C PHE A 288 3.48 13.30 -17.34
N ASP A 289 3.15 12.23 -16.59
CA ASP A 289 4.06 11.10 -16.40
C ASP A 289 3.56 9.88 -17.16
N PHE A 290 4.49 9.02 -17.55
CA PHE A 290 4.21 7.80 -18.32
C PHE A 290 5.01 6.61 -17.78
N CYS A 291 4.56 5.41 -18.12
CA CYS A 291 5.35 4.20 -17.97
C CYS A 291 5.23 3.33 -19.23
N ARG A 292 6.05 2.29 -19.31
CA ARG A 292 5.93 1.30 -20.37
C ARG A 292 4.66 0.46 -20.23
N ASP A 293 4.11 0.01 -21.36
CA ASP A 293 2.88 -0.79 -21.45
C ASP A 293 3.04 -2.01 -22.38
N ASP A 294 4.25 -2.57 -22.42
CA ASP A 294 4.66 -3.69 -23.28
C ASP A 294 4.72 -5.05 -22.54
N GLY A 295 4.10 -5.14 -21.38
CA GLY A 295 4.05 -6.35 -20.57
C GLY A 295 5.24 -6.54 -19.62
N LYS A 296 6.27 -5.69 -19.69
CA LYS A 296 7.39 -5.65 -18.75
C LYS A 296 7.05 -4.80 -17.51
N PRO A 297 7.84 -4.87 -16.42
CA PRO A 297 7.64 -4.00 -15.27
C PRO A 297 7.59 -2.52 -15.67
N PRO A 298 6.63 -1.73 -15.14
CA PRO A 298 6.31 -0.39 -15.64
C PRO A 298 7.47 0.61 -15.72
N TYR A 299 8.47 0.45 -14.86
CA TYR A 299 9.64 1.35 -14.78
C TYR A 299 10.97 0.64 -15.05
N GLU A 300 10.93 -0.56 -15.62
CA GLU A 300 12.14 -1.23 -16.09
C GLU A 300 12.76 -0.47 -17.28
N ASN A 301 14.07 -0.22 -17.21
CA ASN A 301 14.80 0.54 -18.25
C ASN A 301 16.05 -0.18 -18.78
N GLY A 302 16.19 -1.50 -18.58
CA GLY A 302 17.34 -2.27 -19.04
C GLY A 302 17.59 -2.25 -20.55
N ASP A 303 16.53 -2.01 -21.33
CA ASP A 303 16.56 -1.87 -22.79
C ASP A 303 16.58 -0.40 -23.26
N ARG A 304 16.82 0.56 -22.36
CA ARG A 304 16.80 2.01 -22.59
C ARG A 304 15.45 2.50 -23.14
N PHE A 305 14.37 1.95 -22.60
CA PHE A 305 13.02 2.28 -23.03
C PHE A 305 12.70 3.78 -22.86
N PHE A 306 13.00 4.32 -21.68
CA PHE A 306 12.68 5.71 -21.36
C PHE A 306 13.49 6.71 -22.22
N GLU A 307 14.74 6.43 -22.54
CA GLU A 307 15.54 7.27 -23.43
C GLU A 307 15.01 7.27 -24.87
N LYS A 308 14.53 6.12 -25.36
CA LYS A 308 13.90 6.02 -26.69
C LYS A 308 12.62 6.84 -26.75
N VAL A 309 11.75 6.71 -25.73
CA VAL A 309 10.51 7.50 -25.62
C VAL A 309 10.83 8.98 -25.39
N GLY A 310 11.83 9.29 -24.55
CA GLY A 310 12.32 10.64 -24.29
C GLY A 310 12.75 11.37 -25.56
N ALA A 311 13.51 10.68 -26.42
CA ALA A 311 13.91 11.22 -27.72
C ALA A 311 12.70 11.54 -28.61
N MET A 312 11.66 10.70 -28.59
CA MET A 312 10.43 10.91 -29.36
C MET A 312 9.62 12.10 -28.83
N GLY A 313 9.49 12.25 -27.50
CA GLY A 313 8.83 13.39 -26.88
C GLY A 313 9.53 14.71 -27.16
N LYS A 314 10.88 14.72 -27.09
CA LYS A 314 11.70 15.91 -27.48
C LYS A 314 11.51 16.28 -28.94
N ALA A 315 11.45 15.32 -29.86
CA ALA A 315 11.15 15.57 -31.26
C ALA A 315 9.75 16.19 -31.52
N LEU A 316 8.82 16.00 -30.58
CA LEU A 316 7.51 16.66 -30.58
C LEU A 316 7.51 18.03 -29.90
N GLY A 317 8.63 18.48 -29.35
CA GLY A 317 8.78 19.75 -28.65
C GLY A 317 8.44 19.73 -27.17
N LEU A 318 8.47 18.56 -26.55
CA LEU A 318 8.35 18.39 -25.09
C LEU A 318 9.72 18.49 -24.42
N GLU A 319 9.78 19.01 -23.20
CA GLU A 319 10.91 18.86 -22.30
C GLU A 319 10.78 17.51 -21.60
N TRP A 320 11.89 16.75 -21.52
CA TRP A 320 11.93 15.43 -20.90
C TRP A 320 12.73 15.47 -19.59
N GLY A 321 12.13 14.97 -18.50
CA GLY A 321 12.76 14.96 -17.18
C GLY A 321 14.00 14.05 -17.07
N GLY A 322 14.18 13.12 -18.01
CA GLY A 322 15.40 12.31 -18.11
C GLY A 322 16.67 13.09 -18.46
N ASP A 323 16.55 14.31 -19.01
CA ASP A 323 17.69 15.20 -19.32
C ASP A 323 18.06 16.12 -18.11
N TRP A 324 17.30 16.10 -17.02
CA TRP A 324 17.56 16.99 -15.90
C TRP A 324 18.81 16.57 -15.11
N LYS A 325 19.59 17.57 -14.64
CA LYS A 325 20.87 17.32 -13.97
C LYS A 325 20.74 17.10 -12.46
N SER A 326 19.72 17.68 -11.82
CA SER A 326 19.59 17.65 -10.36
C SER A 326 18.71 16.52 -9.85
N ILE A 327 17.61 16.26 -10.54
CA ILE A 327 16.67 15.15 -10.25
C ILE A 327 16.27 14.57 -11.58
N VAL A 328 16.85 13.43 -11.96
CA VAL A 328 16.49 12.73 -13.19
C VAL A 328 15.12 12.09 -13.01
N ASP A 329 14.15 12.50 -13.83
CA ASP A 329 12.79 11.97 -13.81
C ASP A 329 12.41 11.42 -15.19
N MET A 330 12.82 10.19 -15.46
CA MET A 330 12.64 9.57 -16.79
C MET A 330 11.17 9.39 -17.22
N PRO A 331 10.21 9.15 -16.32
CA PRO A 331 8.80 9.11 -16.64
C PRO A 331 8.18 10.45 -17.05
N HIS A 332 8.82 11.59 -16.83
CA HIS A 332 8.22 12.91 -16.88
C HIS A 332 8.40 13.62 -18.23
N PHE A 333 7.30 14.22 -18.72
CA PHE A 333 7.29 15.21 -19.80
C PHE A 333 6.54 16.47 -19.41
N GLN A 334 7.03 17.62 -19.88
CA GLN A 334 6.34 18.91 -19.71
C GLN A 334 6.47 19.82 -20.93
N LEU A 335 5.64 20.87 -20.97
CA LEU A 335 5.79 21.96 -21.94
C LEU A 335 6.96 22.84 -21.52
N PRO A 336 7.90 23.20 -22.45
CA PRO A 336 9.07 24.03 -22.13
C PRO A 336 8.80 25.52 -22.03
N ASP A 337 7.59 25.99 -22.38
CA ASP A 337 7.25 27.41 -22.59
C ASP A 337 7.48 28.28 -21.36
N TRP A 338 7.40 27.69 -20.17
CA TRP A 338 7.57 28.39 -18.89
C TRP A 338 8.83 28.03 -18.13
N GLY A 339 9.75 27.30 -18.78
CA GLY A 339 11.00 26.81 -18.19
C GLY A 339 10.82 25.52 -17.39
N SER A 340 11.93 25.03 -16.81
CA SER A 340 11.94 23.77 -16.03
C SER A 340 11.20 23.84 -14.69
N GLY A 341 10.91 25.05 -14.22
CA GLY A 341 10.14 25.29 -12.98
C GLY A 341 8.94 26.19 -13.21
N THR A 342 8.07 26.30 -12.20
CA THR A 342 6.78 27.02 -12.31
C THR A 342 6.83 28.50 -11.95
N ALA A 343 8.01 29.08 -11.75
CA ALA A 343 8.15 30.50 -11.33
C ALA A 343 7.44 31.45 -12.30
N LYS A 344 7.67 31.28 -13.60
CA LYS A 344 7.06 32.10 -14.65
C LYS A 344 5.55 31.90 -14.75
N LEU A 345 5.04 30.67 -14.52
CA LEU A 345 3.60 30.43 -14.44
C LEU A 345 2.96 31.19 -13.27
N LYS A 346 3.60 31.15 -12.10
CA LYS A 346 3.13 31.89 -10.91
C LYS A 346 3.17 33.39 -11.09
N GLU A 347 4.21 33.91 -11.71
CA GLU A 347 4.35 35.33 -12.03
C GLU A 347 3.24 35.82 -12.97
N LEU A 348 2.98 35.06 -14.06
CA LEU A 348 2.02 35.48 -15.08
C LEU A 348 0.57 35.23 -14.70
N TYR A 349 0.27 34.13 -14.01
CA TYR A 349 -1.11 33.66 -13.82
C TYR A 349 -1.53 33.53 -12.37
N VAL A 350 -0.61 33.62 -11.41
CA VAL A 350 -0.85 33.54 -9.95
C VAL A 350 -1.29 32.14 -9.48
N SER A 351 -2.25 31.50 -10.17
CA SER A 351 -2.77 30.17 -9.82
C SER A 351 -3.13 29.34 -11.05
N PRO A 352 -3.15 28.00 -10.91
CA PRO A 352 -3.55 27.10 -12.00
C PRO A 352 -4.94 27.43 -12.58
N ASP A 353 -5.92 27.75 -11.74
CA ASP A 353 -7.29 28.08 -12.20
C ASP A 353 -7.34 29.34 -13.08
N ARG A 354 -6.48 30.33 -12.81
CA ARG A 354 -6.37 31.52 -13.67
C ARG A 354 -5.70 31.21 -14.98
N PHE A 355 -4.71 30.33 -14.97
CA PHE A 355 -4.04 29.87 -16.18
C PHE A 355 -4.98 29.06 -17.07
N GLU A 356 -5.76 28.14 -16.49
CA GLU A 356 -6.75 27.33 -17.20
C GLU A 356 -7.77 28.17 -17.96
N LYS A 357 -8.24 29.27 -17.37
CA LYS A 357 -9.16 30.21 -18.04
C LYS A 357 -8.59 30.85 -19.30
N THR A 358 -7.28 30.87 -19.48
CA THR A 358 -6.66 31.41 -20.71
C THR A 358 -6.70 30.41 -21.88
N TRP A 359 -7.14 29.17 -21.65
CA TRP A 359 -7.20 28.15 -22.71
C TRP A 359 -8.52 28.18 -23.51
N GLU A 360 -9.50 28.90 -23.03
CA GLU A 360 -10.84 29.01 -23.62
C GLU A 360 -10.91 30.06 -24.73
N THR A 361 -9.82 30.74 -25.04
CA THR A 361 -9.66 31.71 -26.15
C THR A 361 -8.81 31.10 -27.27
#